data_7c6b70ee12c203c3f6633a18c99315ab
#
_entry.id   7c6b70ee12c203c3f6633a18c99315ab
#
_cell.length_a   1.000
_cell.length_b   1.000
_cell.length_c   1.000
_cell.angle_alpha   90.00
_cell.angle_beta   90.00
_cell.angle_gamma   90.00
#
_symmetry.space_group_name_H-M   'P 1'
#
loop_
_entity.id
_entity.type
_entity.pdbx_description
1 polymer ?
#
loop_
_entity_poly.entity_id
_entity_poly.type
_entity_poly.pdbx_seq_one_letter_code
_entity_poly.pdbx_strand_id
1 'polypeptide(L)'
;DAGSDAMAMRAKLRRADGGWRLEGYKNMVTGGHKAQAYFVVARFPADDPTKALGAVMIPADAPGVSVSKVHKKMGLRGAAEAEVMFDDAPVADEDVLLEGDAGGKSIRTILAQFNHERLGNASMCVGVAAGALDESIRYAQERKSGGKRLIDIQAIAHKLAEMGTKVDAARLMVWRACTTGEHIGGIHEPDPLMVVKAKWYANIVAQEVANEAIQIHGGYGYTREFPVERMFRDVRGLAIGAGTVEIQKNLIARLLDKQGTNEPF
;
A
#
# COMPACT_ATOMS: atom_id res chain seq x y z
N ASP A 1 1.52 -14.71 -7.52
CA ASP A 1 1.26 -14.58 -8.96
C ASP A 1 -0.17 -14.05 -9.26
N ALA A 2 -0.76 -13.35 -8.30
CA ALA A 2 -2.14 -12.89 -8.39
C ALA A 2 -2.26 -11.40 -8.78
N GLY A 3 -1.28 -10.56 -8.47
CA GLY A 3 -1.30 -9.13 -8.76
C GLY A 3 -2.58 -8.47 -8.25
N SER A 4 -3.24 -7.67 -9.09
CA SER A 4 -4.50 -6.99 -8.75
C SER A 4 -5.69 -7.93 -8.59
N ASP A 5 -5.65 -9.13 -9.14
CA ASP A 5 -6.65 -10.18 -8.93
C ASP A 5 -6.24 -11.09 -7.75
N ALA A 6 -6.52 -10.62 -6.54
CA ALA A 6 -6.20 -11.37 -5.33
C ALA A 6 -6.86 -12.77 -5.29
N MET A 7 -7.97 -12.96 -6.03
CA MET A 7 -8.65 -14.25 -6.09
C MET A 7 -7.95 -15.25 -7.02
N ALA A 8 -7.05 -14.80 -7.88
CA ALA A 8 -6.23 -15.68 -8.75
C ALA A 8 -4.98 -16.27 -8.05
N MET A 9 -4.85 -16.08 -6.74
CA MET A 9 -3.74 -16.59 -5.93
C MET A 9 -3.59 -18.11 -6.08
N ARG A 10 -2.34 -18.59 -6.25
CA ARG A 10 -2.04 -20.01 -6.52
C ARG A 10 -1.42 -20.77 -5.35
N ALA A 11 -0.81 -20.07 -4.39
CA ALA A 11 -0.27 -20.73 -3.20
C ALA A 11 -1.39 -21.55 -2.53
N LYS A 12 -1.11 -22.82 -2.24
CA LYS A 12 -2.10 -23.78 -1.77
C LYS A 12 -1.59 -24.61 -0.61
N LEU A 13 -2.50 -25.04 0.23
CA LEU A 13 -2.30 -26.01 1.29
C LEU A 13 -2.90 -27.35 0.87
N ARG A 14 -2.26 -28.44 1.23
CA ARG A 14 -2.83 -29.78 1.18
C ARG A 14 -2.72 -30.43 2.56
N ARG A 15 -3.72 -31.20 2.93
CA ARG A 15 -3.67 -31.97 4.17
C ARG A 15 -2.61 -33.08 4.06
N ALA A 16 -1.87 -33.30 5.13
CA ALA A 16 -0.84 -34.32 5.23
C ALA A 16 -0.82 -34.88 6.66
N ASP A 17 -0.10 -35.98 6.87
CA ASP A 17 0.11 -36.53 8.21
C ASP A 17 0.81 -35.50 9.10
N GLY A 18 0.18 -35.20 10.25
CA GLY A 18 0.70 -34.25 11.23
C GLY A 18 0.51 -32.76 10.88
N GLY A 19 -0.45 -32.42 9.99
CA GLY A 19 -0.78 -31.03 9.69
C GLY A 19 -1.03 -30.75 8.21
N TRP A 20 -0.32 -29.76 7.66
CA TRP A 20 -0.49 -29.27 6.29
C TRP A 20 0.85 -29.16 5.56
N ARG A 21 0.78 -29.08 4.26
CA ARG A 21 1.91 -28.77 3.39
C ARG A 21 1.57 -27.56 2.54
N LEU A 22 2.41 -26.53 2.59
CA LEU A 22 2.28 -25.31 1.80
C LEU A 22 3.14 -25.39 0.55
N GLU A 23 2.53 -25.11 -0.59
CA GLU A 23 3.16 -25.11 -1.91
C GLU A 23 2.87 -23.81 -2.67
N GLY A 24 3.87 -23.27 -3.37
CA GLY A 24 3.75 -22.09 -4.21
C GLY A 24 4.78 -21.02 -3.88
N TYR A 25 4.51 -19.77 -4.28
CA TYR A 25 5.39 -18.66 -3.94
C TYR A 25 4.59 -17.36 -3.71
N LYS A 26 5.23 -16.44 -3.00
CA LYS A 26 4.76 -15.08 -2.79
C LYS A 26 5.78 -14.10 -3.33
N ASN A 27 5.31 -13.12 -4.08
CA ASN A 27 6.13 -12.06 -4.64
C ASN A 27 5.83 -10.72 -3.98
N MET A 28 6.78 -9.80 -4.03
CA MET A 28 6.70 -8.47 -3.41
C MET A 28 6.40 -8.55 -1.90
N VAL A 29 7.11 -9.46 -1.20
CA VAL A 29 7.00 -9.61 0.24
C VAL A 29 7.92 -8.61 0.91
N THR A 30 7.33 -7.58 1.52
CA THR A 30 8.08 -6.52 2.22
C THR A 30 8.87 -7.09 3.38
N GLY A 31 10.18 -6.85 3.40
CA GLY A 31 11.08 -7.38 4.43
C GLY A 31 11.30 -8.89 4.38
N GLY A 32 10.77 -9.60 3.38
CA GLY A 32 10.75 -11.07 3.34
C GLY A 32 12.12 -11.72 3.47
N HIS A 33 13.19 -11.08 3.02
CA HIS A 33 14.57 -11.58 3.13
C HIS A 33 15.16 -11.53 4.56
N LYS A 34 14.46 -10.89 5.51
CA LYS A 34 14.88 -10.75 6.91
C LYS A 34 13.77 -11.13 7.90
N ALA A 35 12.63 -11.58 7.40
CA ALA A 35 11.53 -12.02 8.24
C ALA A 35 11.94 -13.27 9.04
N GLN A 36 11.43 -13.39 10.24
CA GLN A 36 11.57 -14.60 11.07
C GLN A 36 10.40 -15.57 10.85
N ALA A 37 9.25 -15.04 10.40
CA ALA A 37 8.08 -15.82 10.03
C ALA A 37 7.29 -15.09 8.94
N TYR A 38 6.46 -15.84 8.23
CA TYR A 38 5.59 -15.31 7.19
C TYR A 38 4.12 -15.56 7.54
N PHE A 39 3.31 -14.51 7.48
CA PHE A 39 1.86 -14.64 7.36
C PHE A 39 1.52 -14.90 5.89
N VAL A 40 0.98 -16.09 5.61
CA VAL A 40 0.75 -16.52 4.24
C VAL A 40 -0.73 -16.77 4.00
N VAL A 41 -1.34 -16.01 3.10
CA VAL A 41 -2.67 -16.31 2.58
C VAL A 41 -2.55 -17.37 1.50
N ALA A 42 -3.27 -18.48 1.62
CA ALA A 42 -3.21 -19.59 0.68
C ALA A 42 -4.59 -20.24 0.49
N ARG A 43 -4.72 -21.05 -0.56
CA ARG A 43 -5.92 -21.86 -0.82
C ARG A 43 -5.91 -23.10 0.06
N PHE A 44 -7.03 -23.35 0.70
CA PHE A 44 -7.31 -24.60 1.35
C PHE A 44 -8.07 -25.54 0.40
N PRO A 45 -8.01 -26.86 0.60
CA PRO A 45 -8.86 -27.82 -0.13
C PRO A 45 -10.34 -27.52 0.09
N ALA A 46 -11.10 -27.42 -0.98
CA ALA A 46 -12.56 -27.23 -0.95
C ALA A 46 -13.16 -27.58 -2.32
N ASP A 47 -14.47 -27.83 -2.37
CA ASP A 47 -15.22 -28.08 -3.60
C ASP A 47 -15.15 -26.88 -4.56
N ASP A 48 -15.18 -25.67 -4.02
CA ASP A 48 -14.90 -24.43 -4.76
C ASP A 48 -13.60 -23.79 -4.24
N PRO A 49 -12.43 -24.13 -4.81
CA PRO A 49 -11.15 -23.60 -4.34
C PRO A 49 -11.03 -22.09 -4.51
N THR A 50 -11.87 -21.46 -5.33
CA THR A 50 -11.83 -20.00 -5.54
C THR A 50 -12.23 -19.21 -4.30
N LYS A 51 -13.03 -19.80 -3.41
CA LYS A 51 -13.52 -19.17 -2.18
C LYS A 51 -12.75 -19.59 -0.93
N ALA A 52 -12.08 -20.72 -0.96
CA ALA A 52 -11.42 -21.30 0.20
C ALA A 52 -10.02 -20.70 0.48
N LEU A 53 -9.93 -19.38 0.54
CA LEU A 53 -8.71 -18.69 0.98
C LEU A 53 -8.70 -18.56 2.50
N GLY A 54 -7.59 -18.95 3.10
CA GLY A 54 -7.31 -18.82 4.52
C GLY A 54 -5.91 -18.28 4.77
N ALA A 55 -5.44 -18.33 6.00
CA ALA A 55 -4.15 -17.79 6.39
C ALA A 55 -3.43 -18.71 7.37
N VAL A 56 -2.14 -18.85 7.18
CA VAL A 56 -1.23 -19.60 8.05
C VAL A 56 -0.02 -18.75 8.45
N MET A 57 0.57 -19.10 9.58
CA MET A 57 1.90 -18.61 9.98
C MET A 57 2.93 -19.70 9.67
N ILE A 58 4.08 -19.34 9.13
CA ILE A 58 5.17 -20.28 8.90
C ILE A 58 6.51 -19.64 9.23
N PRO A 59 7.38 -20.30 10.02
CA PRO A 59 8.73 -19.84 10.27
C PRO A 59 9.54 -19.70 8.97
N ALA A 60 10.41 -18.69 8.90
CA ALA A 60 11.21 -18.45 7.71
C ALA A 60 12.30 -19.50 7.48
N ASP A 61 12.72 -20.20 8.54
CA ASP A 61 13.68 -21.28 8.53
C ASP A 61 13.05 -22.69 8.44
N ALA A 62 11.72 -22.76 8.26
CA ALA A 62 11.05 -24.04 8.08
C ALA A 62 11.54 -24.76 6.81
N PRO A 63 11.63 -26.10 6.83
CA PRO A 63 11.98 -26.89 5.65
C PRO A 63 11.11 -26.52 4.45
N GLY A 64 11.71 -26.36 3.27
CA GLY A 64 11.00 -25.99 2.04
C GLY A 64 10.69 -24.50 1.91
N VAL A 65 11.03 -23.66 2.89
CA VAL A 65 10.93 -22.19 2.79
C VAL A 65 12.26 -21.61 2.31
N SER A 66 12.21 -20.74 1.31
CA SER A 66 13.41 -20.08 0.81
C SER A 66 13.10 -18.72 0.19
N VAL A 67 14.08 -17.82 0.22
CA VAL A 67 14.02 -16.53 -0.50
C VAL A 67 14.76 -16.70 -1.82
N SER A 68 14.01 -16.68 -2.93
CA SER A 68 14.58 -16.86 -4.27
C SER A 68 15.19 -15.57 -4.83
N LYS A 69 14.64 -14.41 -4.44
CA LYS A 69 15.04 -13.12 -4.99
C LYS A 69 14.74 -11.96 -4.05
N VAL A 70 15.64 -10.96 -4.06
CA VAL A 70 15.37 -9.62 -3.50
C VAL A 70 15.36 -8.62 -4.66
N HIS A 71 14.25 -7.89 -4.82
CA HIS A 71 14.06 -7.00 -5.97
C HIS A 71 14.86 -5.70 -5.87
N LYS A 72 15.50 -5.31 -6.98
CA LYS A 72 16.06 -3.96 -7.14
C LYS A 72 14.95 -3.01 -7.55
N LYS A 73 14.63 -2.02 -6.70
CA LYS A 73 13.49 -1.13 -6.90
C LYS A 73 13.89 0.27 -7.34
N MET A 74 12.97 0.96 -7.99
CA MET A 74 13.08 2.37 -8.37
C MET A 74 13.18 3.26 -7.13
N GLY A 75 12.25 3.10 -6.17
CA GLY A 75 12.15 3.82 -4.90
C GLY A 75 11.93 2.87 -3.72
N LEU A 76 11.67 3.44 -2.52
CA LEU A 76 11.48 2.70 -1.27
C LEU A 76 12.58 1.65 -1.04
N ARG A 77 13.84 1.99 -1.36
CA ARG A 77 14.94 1.03 -1.39
C ARG A 77 15.27 0.47 -0.02
N GLY A 78 14.96 1.20 1.05
CA GLY A 78 15.13 0.74 2.43
C GLY A 78 14.10 -0.32 2.86
N ALA A 79 12.93 -0.38 2.20
CA ALA A 79 11.91 -1.41 2.41
C ALA A 79 12.05 -2.46 1.30
N ALA A 80 13.00 -3.39 1.44
CA ALA A 80 13.25 -4.38 0.38
C ALA A 80 12.05 -5.32 0.19
N GLU A 81 11.78 -5.67 -1.06
CA GLU A 81 10.76 -6.64 -1.45
C GLU A 81 11.44 -7.94 -1.89
N ALA A 82 10.91 -9.06 -1.44
CA ALA A 82 11.45 -10.38 -1.76
C ALA A 82 10.41 -11.28 -2.44
N GLU A 83 10.93 -12.30 -3.11
CA GLU A 83 10.16 -13.45 -3.57
C GLU A 83 10.47 -14.61 -2.63
N VAL A 84 9.43 -15.18 -2.02
CA VAL A 84 9.51 -16.29 -1.06
C VAL A 84 8.86 -17.52 -1.66
N MET A 85 9.59 -18.61 -1.70
CA MET A 85 9.18 -19.91 -2.21
C MET A 85 8.79 -20.83 -1.07
N PHE A 86 7.75 -21.62 -1.29
CA PHE A 86 7.29 -22.69 -0.42
C PHE A 86 7.26 -23.98 -1.24
N ASP A 87 8.13 -24.91 -0.93
CA ASP A 87 8.27 -26.21 -1.59
C ASP A 87 7.96 -27.30 -0.58
N ASP A 88 6.71 -27.77 -0.59
CA ASP A 88 6.21 -28.79 0.34
C ASP A 88 6.48 -28.43 1.82
N ALA A 89 6.39 -27.15 2.16
CA ALA A 89 6.76 -26.64 3.47
C ALA A 89 5.73 -27.07 4.55
N PRO A 90 6.17 -27.66 5.68
CA PRO A 90 5.27 -28.13 6.72
C PRO A 90 4.63 -26.95 7.49
N VAL A 91 3.33 -27.06 7.77
CA VAL A 91 2.58 -26.13 8.60
C VAL A 91 1.79 -26.96 9.61
N ALA A 92 1.97 -26.69 10.90
CA ALA A 92 1.24 -27.37 11.96
C ALA A 92 -0.23 -26.90 12.01
N ASP A 93 -1.13 -27.71 12.60
CA ASP A 93 -2.53 -27.34 12.74
C ASP A 93 -2.70 -26.06 13.58
N GLU A 94 -1.89 -25.88 14.62
CA GLU A 94 -1.88 -24.69 15.47
C GLU A 94 -1.41 -23.42 14.75
N ASP A 95 -0.69 -23.54 13.65
CA ASP A 95 -0.22 -22.41 12.83
C ASP A 95 -1.25 -21.98 11.77
N VAL A 96 -2.38 -22.66 11.69
CA VAL A 96 -3.52 -22.22 10.88
C VAL A 96 -4.26 -21.12 11.61
N LEU A 97 -4.04 -19.88 11.20
CA LEU A 97 -4.67 -18.71 11.83
C LEU A 97 -6.12 -18.54 11.40
N LEU A 98 -6.41 -18.91 10.16
CA LEU A 98 -7.74 -18.80 9.57
C LEU A 98 -7.89 -19.87 8.49
N GLU A 99 -8.68 -20.88 8.75
CA GLU A 99 -8.97 -21.92 7.75
C GLU A 99 -9.87 -21.37 6.64
N GLY A 100 -9.53 -21.71 5.39
CA GLY A 100 -10.30 -21.30 4.23
C GLY A 100 -11.68 -21.98 4.22
N ASP A 101 -12.73 -21.21 4.01
CA ASP A 101 -14.10 -21.68 3.97
C ASP A 101 -14.78 -21.39 2.62
N ALA A 102 -15.64 -22.32 2.17
CA ALA A 102 -16.40 -22.19 0.92
C ALA A 102 -17.40 -21.00 0.92
N GLY A 103 -17.79 -20.51 2.09
CA GLY A 103 -18.66 -19.34 2.26
C GLY A 103 -17.91 -18.00 2.10
N GLY A 104 -16.57 -18.04 2.05
CA GLY A 104 -15.71 -16.86 1.87
C GLY A 104 -15.71 -15.92 3.07
N LYS A 105 -16.03 -16.38 4.28
CA LYS A 105 -15.95 -15.59 5.51
C LYS A 105 -14.49 -15.26 5.81
N SER A 106 -13.61 -16.24 5.68
CA SER A 106 -12.17 -16.11 5.94
C SER A 106 -11.53 -15.08 5.02
N ILE A 107 -11.80 -15.12 3.72
CA ILE A 107 -11.26 -14.11 2.81
C ILE A 107 -11.82 -12.70 3.10
N ARG A 108 -13.08 -12.57 3.51
CA ARG A 108 -13.62 -11.25 3.90
C ARG A 108 -12.89 -10.68 5.12
N THR A 109 -12.61 -11.52 6.12
CA THR A 109 -11.80 -11.12 7.28
C THR A 109 -10.41 -10.66 6.89
N ILE A 110 -9.72 -11.41 6.02
CA ILE A 110 -8.39 -11.02 5.50
C ILE A 110 -8.45 -9.69 4.74
N LEU A 111 -9.46 -9.52 3.87
CA LEU A 111 -9.61 -8.29 3.07
C LEU A 111 -9.95 -7.05 3.92
N ALA A 112 -10.64 -7.22 5.05
CA ALA A 112 -10.92 -6.13 5.98
C ALA A 112 -9.61 -5.57 6.57
N GLN A 113 -8.63 -6.41 6.90
CA GLN A 113 -7.33 -5.98 7.43
C GLN A 113 -6.54 -5.12 6.44
N PHE A 114 -6.75 -5.29 5.15
CA PHE A 114 -6.13 -4.40 4.15
C PHE A 114 -6.58 -2.94 4.24
N ASN A 115 -7.67 -2.63 4.92
CA ASN A 115 -8.10 -1.24 5.11
C ASN A 115 -7.11 -0.47 6.00
N HIS A 116 -6.57 -1.10 7.04
CA HIS A 116 -5.53 -0.50 7.88
C HIS A 116 -4.23 -0.27 7.10
N GLU A 117 -3.82 -1.24 6.28
CA GLU A 117 -2.65 -1.10 5.41
C GLU A 117 -2.83 0.03 4.38
N ARG A 118 -4.03 0.15 3.79
CA ARG A 118 -4.36 1.23 2.86
C ARG A 118 -4.30 2.61 3.51
N LEU A 119 -4.78 2.74 4.77
CA LEU A 119 -4.65 3.98 5.53
C LEU A 119 -3.20 4.33 5.83
N GLY A 120 -2.39 3.34 6.25
CA GLY A 120 -0.95 3.50 6.43
C GLY A 120 -0.26 3.99 5.16
N ASN A 121 -0.58 3.38 4.00
CA ASN A 121 -0.09 3.81 2.70
C ASN A 121 -0.50 5.25 2.36
N ALA A 122 -1.77 5.62 2.57
CA ALA A 122 -2.27 6.98 2.33
C ALA A 122 -1.55 8.00 3.23
N SER A 123 -1.34 7.67 4.49
CA SER A 123 -0.62 8.52 5.46
C SER A 123 0.83 8.76 5.04
N MET A 124 1.53 7.72 4.58
CA MET A 124 2.87 7.86 4.02
C MET A 124 2.89 8.79 2.80
N CYS A 125 1.92 8.68 1.90
CA CYS A 125 1.79 9.56 0.74
C CYS A 125 1.60 11.03 1.14
N VAL A 126 0.72 11.32 2.09
CA VAL A 126 0.53 12.67 2.63
C VAL A 126 1.81 13.20 3.27
N GLY A 127 2.52 12.36 4.04
CA GLY A 127 3.81 12.75 4.66
C GLY A 127 4.88 13.10 3.63
N VAL A 128 5.04 12.29 2.57
CA VAL A 128 6.01 12.58 1.51
C VAL A 128 5.61 13.83 0.72
N ALA A 129 4.31 14.00 0.42
CA ALA A 129 3.81 15.21 -0.27
C ALA A 129 4.06 16.49 0.55
N ALA A 130 3.79 16.45 1.85
CA ALA A 130 4.09 17.55 2.75
C ALA A 130 5.59 17.88 2.78
N GLY A 131 6.46 16.87 2.91
CA GLY A 131 7.90 17.06 2.87
C GLY A 131 8.39 17.63 1.54
N ALA A 132 7.82 17.21 0.41
CA ALA A 132 8.15 17.74 -0.92
C ALA A 132 7.72 19.21 -1.07
N LEU A 133 6.57 19.58 -0.51
CA LEU A 133 6.10 20.97 -0.45
C LEU A 133 7.04 21.83 0.40
N ASP A 134 7.41 21.37 1.60
CA ASP A 134 8.30 22.11 2.50
C ASP A 134 9.68 22.36 1.88
N GLU A 135 10.27 21.35 1.23
CA GLU A 135 11.51 21.49 0.46
C GLU A 135 11.36 22.50 -0.67
N SER A 136 10.24 22.47 -1.39
CA SER A 136 9.96 23.39 -2.49
C SER A 136 9.81 24.84 -2.02
N ILE A 137 9.14 25.07 -0.90
CA ILE A 137 8.99 26.39 -0.29
C ILE A 137 10.36 26.93 0.12
N ARG A 138 11.16 26.15 0.83
CA ARG A 138 12.51 26.52 1.29
C ARG A 138 13.40 26.88 0.10
N TYR A 139 13.46 26.00 -0.91
CA TYR A 139 14.24 26.24 -2.11
C TYR A 139 13.78 27.50 -2.86
N ALA A 140 12.47 27.71 -3.00
CA ALA A 140 11.93 28.87 -3.70
C ALA A 140 12.16 30.21 -2.95
N GLN A 141 12.31 30.19 -1.63
CA GLN A 141 12.66 31.36 -0.82
C GLN A 141 14.13 31.74 -0.97
N GLU A 142 15.03 30.80 -1.15
CA GLU A 142 16.48 31.01 -1.22
C GLU A 142 16.97 31.23 -2.66
N ARG A 143 16.48 30.44 -3.62
CA ARG A 143 16.92 30.46 -5.00
C ARG A 143 16.46 31.72 -5.73
N LYS A 144 17.35 32.36 -6.45
CA LYS A 144 17.06 33.54 -7.29
C LYS A 144 17.18 33.20 -8.77
N SER A 145 16.32 33.80 -9.59
CA SER A 145 16.35 33.79 -11.04
C SER A 145 15.93 35.18 -11.56
N GLY A 146 16.66 35.75 -12.49
CA GLY A 146 16.39 37.11 -12.99
C GLY A 146 16.38 38.20 -11.90
N GLY A 147 17.17 38.03 -10.83
CA GLY A 147 17.24 38.96 -9.71
C GLY A 147 16.15 38.85 -8.67
N LYS A 148 15.15 38.01 -8.87
CA LYS A 148 14.01 37.76 -7.93
C LYS A 148 14.17 36.38 -7.30
N ARG A 149 13.63 36.19 -6.05
CA ARG A 149 13.49 34.88 -5.48
C ARG A 149 12.47 34.09 -6.30
N LEU A 150 12.60 32.75 -6.37
CA LEU A 150 11.66 31.96 -7.13
C LEU A 150 10.23 32.10 -6.60
N ILE A 151 10.05 32.21 -5.28
CA ILE A 151 8.73 32.37 -4.66
C ILE A 151 8.03 33.68 -5.08
N ASP A 152 8.77 34.71 -5.49
CA ASP A 152 8.21 35.98 -5.95
C ASP A 152 7.79 35.93 -7.44
N ILE A 153 8.05 34.81 -8.12
CA ILE A 153 7.64 34.58 -9.51
C ILE A 153 6.24 33.92 -9.46
N GLN A 154 5.24 34.61 -10.04
CA GLN A 154 3.83 34.21 -9.98
C GLN A 154 3.60 32.72 -10.34
N ALA A 155 4.22 32.22 -11.40
CA ALA A 155 4.08 30.84 -11.83
C ALA A 155 4.54 29.84 -10.75
N ILE A 156 5.59 30.16 -10.00
CA ILE A 156 6.08 29.32 -8.89
C ILE A 156 5.17 29.46 -7.67
N ALA A 157 4.73 30.69 -7.35
CA ALA A 157 3.80 30.94 -6.25
C ALA A 157 2.47 30.16 -6.44
N HIS A 158 1.93 30.14 -7.67
CA HIS A 158 0.72 29.37 -7.99
C HIS A 158 0.94 27.86 -7.81
N LYS A 159 2.08 27.30 -8.26
CA LYS A 159 2.40 25.89 -8.04
C LYS A 159 2.42 25.54 -6.53
N LEU A 160 3.10 26.36 -5.72
CA LEU A 160 3.17 26.16 -4.28
C LEU A 160 1.77 26.22 -3.61
N ALA A 161 0.93 27.16 -4.04
CA ALA A 161 -0.45 27.30 -3.54
C ALA A 161 -1.30 26.05 -3.89
N GLU A 162 -1.20 25.55 -5.13
CA GLU A 162 -1.88 24.33 -5.55
C GLU A 162 -1.38 23.10 -4.79
N MET A 163 -0.06 22.95 -4.65
CA MET A 163 0.56 21.87 -3.89
C MET A 163 0.05 21.87 -2.44
N GLY A 164 0.05 23.04 -1.77
CA GLY A 164 -0.42 23.18 -0.39
C GLY A 164 -1.89 22.78 -0.25
N THR A 165 -2.74 23.28 -1.14
CA THR A 165 -4.18 22.95 -1.13
C THR A 165 -4.42 21.45 -1.33
N LYS A 166 -3.71 20.82 -2.27
CA LYS A 166 -3.83 19.37 -2.52
C LYS A 166 -3.36 18.54 -1.33
N VAL A 167 -2.26 18.92 -0.69
CA VAL A 167 -1.74 18.24 0.51
C VAL A 167 -2.75 18.32 1.65
N ASP A 168 -3.35 19.48 1.89
CA ASP A 168 -4.35 19.65 2.95
C ASP A 168 -5.62 18.86 2.65
N ALA A 169 -6.12 18.89 1.43
CA ALA A 169 -7.27 18.07 1.04
C ALA A 169 -7.02 16.57 1.24
N ALA A 170 -5.84 16.07 0.82
CA ALA A 170 -5.45 14.68 1.02
C ALA A 170 -5.35 14.32 2.51
N ARG A 171 -4.77 15.20 3.34
CA ARG A 171 -4.65 15.03 4.79
C ARG A 171 -6.01 14.94 5.46
N LEU A 172 -6.93 15.83 5.11
CA LEU A 172 -8.30 15.82 5.65
C LEU A 172 -9.06 14.55 5.28
N MET A 173 -8.89 14.04 4.06
CA MET A 173 -9.48 12.77 3.65
C MET A 173 -8.92 11.59 4.45
N VAL A 174 -7.61 11.57 4.71
CA VAL A 174 -6.99 10.53 5.55
C VAL A 174 -7.49 10.63 6.99
N TRP A 175 -7.55 11.82 7.58
CA TRP A 175 -8.10 12.02 8.92
C TRP A 175 -9.55 11.56 9.02
N ARG A 176 -10.38 11.93 8.05
CA ARG A 176 -11.78 11.46 7.99
C ARG A 176 -11.83 9.94 7.96
N ALA A 177 -11.03 9.29 7.12
CA ALA A 177 -11.00 7.84 7.03
C ALA A 177 -10.50 7.16 8.32
N CYS A 178 -9.61 7.80 9.09
CA CYS A 178 -9.15 7.31 10.38
C CYS A 178 -10.20 7.45 11.51
N THR A 179 -11.15 8.37 11.36
CA THR A 179 -12.13 8.68 12.42
C THR A 179 -13.54 8.17 12.13
N THR A 180 -13.79 7.73 10.89
CA THR A 180 -15.07 7.10 10.49
C THR A 180 -14.95 5.58 10.53
N GLY A 181 -16.02 4.91 10.94
CA GLY A 181 -16.07 3.46 11.05
C GLY A 181 -16.69 3.00 12.37
N GLU A 182 -16.49 1.75 12.70
CA GLU A 182 -17.08 1.10 13.87
C GLU A 182 -16.00 0.55 14.79
N HIS A 183 -16.35 0.30 16.07
CA HIS A 183 -15.48 -0.43 16.98
C HIS A 183 -16.00 -1.87 17.12
N ILE A 184 -15.20 -2.82 16.67
CA ILE A 184 -15.50 -4.25 16.71
C ILE A 184 -14.49 -4.94 17.64
N GLY A 185 -14.96 -5.52 18.74
CA GLY A 185 -14.08 -6.18 19.70
C GLY A 185 -13.01 -5.26 20.33
N GLY A 186 -13.30 -3.95 20.43
CA GLY A 186 -12.35 -2.95 20.95
C GLY A 186 -11.34 -2.42 19.92
N ILE A 187 -11.38 -2.92 18.68
CA ILE A 187 -10.54 -2.45 17.57
C ILE A 187 -11.37 -1.52 16.70
N HIS A 188 -10.80 -0.38 16.31
CA HIS A 188 -11.43 0.51 15.35
C HIS A 188 -11.29 -0.07 13.94
N GLU A 189 -12.42 -0.39 13.32
CA GLU A 189 -12.51 -0.82 11.92
C GLU A 189 -12.94 0.38 11.07
N PRO A 190 -12.04 0.94 10.25
CA PRO A 190 -12.33 2.14 9.48
C PRO A 190 -13.34 1.86 8.35
N ASP A 191 -14.15 2.86 8.01
CA ASP A 191 -15.13 2.74 6.93
C ASP A 191 -14.43 2.45 5.58
N PRO A 192 -14.74 1.32 4.91
CA PRO A 192 -14.05 0.91 3.69
C PRO A 192 -14.13 1.94 2.55
N LEU A 193 -15.25 2.65 2.42
CA LEU A 193 -15.44 3.65 1.36
C LEU A 193 -14.53 4.87 1.60
N MET A 194 -14.45 5.33 2.85
CA MET A 194 -13.54 6.44 3.20
C MET A 194 -12.08 6.07 3.00
N VAL A 195 -11.70 4.85 3.39
CA VAL A 195 -10.34 4.33 3.22
C VAL A 195 -9.91 4.31 1.76
N VAL A 196 -10.73 3.74 0.87
CA VAL A 196 -10.37 3.64 -0.55
C VAL A 196 -10.37 5.00 -1.24
N LYS A 197 -11.27 5.93 -0.84
CA LYS A 197 -11.25 7.32 -1.30
C LYS A 197 -9.96 8.03 -0.87
N ALA A 198 -9.60 7.95 0.41
CA ALA A 198 -8.39 8.56 0.94
C ALA A 198 -7.12 8.02 0.25
N LYS A 199 -7.04 6.68 0.11
CA LYS A 199 -5.86 6.05 -0.47
C LYS A 199 -5.60 6.49 -1.90
N TRP A 200 -6.56 6.35 -2.83
CA TRP A 200 -6.27 6.70 -4.21
C TRP A 200 -5.97 8.19 -4.39
N TYR A 201 -6.70 9.06 -3.67
CA TYR A 201 -6.49 10.49 -3.77
C TYR A 201 -5.12 10.92 -3.23
N ALA A 202 -4.73 10.44 -2.04
CA ALA A 202 -3.41 10.70 -1.48
C ALA A 202 -2.28 10.21 -2.38
N ASN A 203 -2.45 9.04 -3.03
CA ASN A 203 -1.45 8.52 -3.96
C ASN A 203 -1.26 9.41 -5.20
N ILE A 204 -2.33 9.96 -5.77
CA ILE A 204 -2.24 10.86 -6.93
C ILE A 204 -1.64 12.20 -6.50
N VAL A 205 -2.14 12.77 -5.41
CA VAL A 205 -1.61 14.05 -4.87
C VAL A 205 -0.12 13.94 -4.60
N ALA A 206 0.34 12.86 -3.97
CA ALA A 206 1.76 12.69 -3.67
C ALA A 206 2.63 12.64 -4.94
N GLN A 207 2.17 11.98 -6.00
CA GLN A 207 2.88 11.96 -7.28
C GLN A 207 2.92 13.34 -7.93
N GLU A 208 1.79 14.05 -7.96
CA GLU A 208 1.71 15.40 -8.54
C GLU A 208 2.60 16.38 -7.77
N VAL A 209 2.53 16.39 -6.44
CA VAL A 209 3.32 17.28 -5.59
C VAL A 209 4.83 16.98 -5.70
N ALA A 210 5.21 15.70 -5.69
CA ALA A 210 6.61 15.32 -5.86
C ALA A 210 7.15 15.67 -7.25
N ASN A 211 6.33 15.56 -8.30
CA ASN A 211 6.68 15.99 -9.65
C ASN A 211 6.89 17.52 -9.72
N GLU A 212 5.97 18.30 -9.14
CA GLU A 212 6.10 19.74 -9.11
C GLU A 212 7.29 20.20 -8.25
N ALA A 213 7.63 19.47 -7.20
CA ALA A 213 8.81 19.71 -6.40
C ALA A 213 10.10 19.60 -7.23
N ILE A 214 10.23 18.54 -8.04
CA ILE A 214 11.36 18.42 -9.00
C ILE A 214 11.38 19.62 -9.96
N GLN A 215 10.23 20.00 -10.51
CA GLN A 215 10.12 21.10 -11.46
C GLN A 215 10.55 22.44 -10.85
N ILE A 216 10.16 22.71 -9.59
CA ILE A 216 10.53 23.94 -8.86
C ILE A 216 12.06 23.99 -8.61
N HIS A 217 12.68 22.85 -8.30
CA HIS A 217 14.12 22.76 -8.10
C HIS A 217 14.92 22.83 -9.42
N GLY A 218 14.25 22.66 -10.58
CA GLY A 218 14.89 22.66 -11.89
C GLY A 218 15.96 21.57 -12.01
N GLY A 219 17.12 21.88 -12.58
CA GLY A 219 18.21 20.91 -12.74
C GLY A 219 18.66 20.24 -11.45
N TYR A 220 18.65 20.96 -10.33
CA TYR A 220 18.98 20.39 -9.02
C TYR A 220 17.95 19.36 -8.54
N GLY A 221 16.66 19.53 -8.90
CA GLY A 221 15.62 18.53 -8.60
C GLY A 221 15.84 17.18 -9.29
N TYR A 222 16.64 17.16 -10.36
CA TYR A 222 16.99 15.94 -11.10
C TYR A 222 18.29 15.29 -10.60
N THR A 223 18.97 15.90 -9.66
CA THR A 223 20.19 15.38 -9.00
C THR A 223 19.85 14.77 -7.65
N ARG A 224 20.80 14.02 -7.08
CA ARG A 224 20.64 13.43 -5.73
C ARG A 224 21.04 14.38 -4.59
N GLU A 225 21.33 15.62 -4.90
CA GLU A 225 21.70 16.65 -3.92
C GLU A 225 20.49 17.11 -3.10
N PHE A 226 19.30 17.07 -3.69
CA PHE A 226 18.05 17.36 -3.03
C PHE A 226 17.17 16.11 -2.91
N PRO A 227 16.34 15.98 -1.84
CA PRO A 227 15.58 14.77 -1.59
C PRO A 227 14.39 14.59 -2.53
N VAL A 228 13.99 15.59 -3.30
CA VAL A 228 12.77 15.59 -4.12
C VAL A 228 12.78 14.51 -5.19
N GLU A 229 13.93 14.16 -5.78
CA GLU A 229 14.05 13.07 -6.74
C GLU A 229 13.73 11.70 -6.09
N ARG A 230 14.15 11.49 -4.82
CA ARG A 230 13.85 10.30 -4.07
C ARG A 230 12.38 10.26 -3.71
N MET A 231 11.80 11.36 -3.24
CA MET A 231 10.38 11.48 -2.93
C MET A 231 9.51 11.10 -4.13
N PHE A 232 9.86 11.57 -5.33
CA PHE A 232 9.17 11.20 -6.57
C PHE A 232 9.23 9.70 -6.86
N ARG A 233 10.40 9.07 -6.70
CA ARG A 233 10.56 7.63 -6.91
C ARG A 233 9.79 6.80 -5.87
N ASP A 234 9.78 7.26 -4.62
CA ASP A 234 9.17 6.54 -3.50
C ASP A 234 7.62 6.53 -3.61
N VAL A 235 7.01 7.69 -3.88
CA VAL A 235 5.54 7.77 -4.01
C VAL A 235 5.00 6.96 -5.18
N ARG A 236 5.81 6.74 -6.22
CA ARG A 236 5.37 5.92 -7.37
C ARG A 236 5.10 4.48 -6.95
N GLY A 237 5.91 3.92 -6.05
CA GLY A 237 5.71 2.58 -5.49
C GLY A 237 4.45 2.49 -4.62
N LEU A 238 4.19 3.51 -3.81
CA LEU A 238 3.00 3.57 -2.94
C LEU A 238 1.68 3.55 -3.72
N ALA A 239 1.64 4.12 -4.92
CA ALA A 239 0.46 4.10 -5.77
C ALA A 239 0.15 2.71 -6.38
N ILE A 240 1.12 1.79 -6.35
CA ILE A 240 0.98 0.41 -6.83
C ILE A 240 0.66 -0.54 -5.68
N GLY A 241 1.36 -0.41 -4.55
CA GLY A 241 1.21 -1.26 -3.38
C GLY A 241 -0.15 -1.14 -2.69
N ALA A 242 -0.54 -2.15 -1.92
CA ALA A 242 -1.82 -2.24 -1.19
C ALA A 242 -3.07 -2.05 -2.08
N GLY A 243 -2.99 -2.49 -3.33
CA GLY A 243 -4.01 -2.29 -4.37
C GLY A 243 -3.83 -0.97 -5.12
N THR A 244 -3.73 -1.07 -6.45
CA THR A 244 -3.48 0.08 -7.35
C THR A 244 -4.60 1.12 -7.28
N VAL A 245 -4.32 2.32 -7.79
CA VAL A 245 -5.30 3.42 -7.90
C VAL A 245 -6.58 2.94 -8.63
N GLU A 246 -6.43 2.13 -9.67
CA GLU A 246 -7.54 1.57 -10.46
C GLU A 246 -8.39 0.61 -9.62
N ILE A 247 -7.74 -0.25 -8.83
CA ILE A 247 -8.44 -1.15 -7.90
C ILE A 247 -9.20 -0.36 -6.84
N GLN A 248 -8.63 0.73 -6.29
CA GLN A 248 -9.35 1.59 -5.35
C GLN A 248 -10.60 2.21 -6.00
N LYS A 249 -10.48 2.73 -7.22
CA LYS A 249 -11.61 3.30 -7.98
C LYS A 249 -12.69 2.27 -8.26
N ASN A 250 -12.33 1.03 -8.61
CA ASN A 250 -13.28 -0.07 -8.79
C ASN A 250 -14.03 -0.40 -7.48
N LEU A 251 -13.31 -0.39 -6.34
CA LEU A 251 -13.94 -0.59 -5.03
C LEU A 251 -14.87 0.55 -4.67
N ILE A 252 -14.49 1.80 -4.92
CA ILE A 252 -15.36 2.96 -4.72
C ILE A 252 -16.66 2.81 -5.51
N ALA A 253 -16.57 2.52 -6.81
CA ALA A 253 -17.74 2.36 -7.67
C ALA A 253 -18.69 1.28 -7.13
N ARG A 254 -18.16 0.12 -6.71
CA ARG A 254 -18.95 -0.97 -6.13
C ARG A 254 -19.61 -0.59 -4.79
N LEU A 255 -18.90 0.17 -3.96
CA LEU A 255 -19.43 0.58 -2.65
C LEU A 255 -20.50 1.65 -2.81
N LEU A 256 -20.32 2.61 -3.72
CA LEU A 256 -21.33 3.61 -4.04
C LEU A 256 -22.61 2.99 -4.63
N ASP A 257 -22.49 1.95 -5.47
CA ASP A 257 -23.63 1.23 -6.02
C ASP A 257 -24.45 0.53 -4.91
N LYS A 258 -23.77 0.02 -3.87
CA LYS A 258 -24.43 -0.66 -2.75
C LYS A 258 -25.00 0.27 -1.69
N GLN A 259 -24.32 1.36 -1.39
CA GLN A 259 -24.61 2.22 -0.23
C GLN A 259 -25.30 3.53 -0.66
N GLY A 260 -25.24 3.90 -1.95
CA GLY A 260 -25.63 5.22 -2.43
C GLY A 260 -24.68 6.32 -1.95
N THR A 261 -25.09 7.56 -2.16
CA THR A 261 -24.32 8.75 -1.73
C THR A 261 -24.72 9.24 -0.34
N ASN A 262 -25.49 8.46 0.43
CA ASN A 262 -26.04 8.82 1.72
C ASN A 262 -24.95 8.99 2.80
N GLU A 263 -24.11 9.98 2.60
CA GLU A 263 -23.27 10.50 3.67
C GLU A 263 -23.86 11.81 4.17
N PRO A 264 -24.23 11.91 5.44
CA PRO A 264 -24.46 13.21 6.04
C PRO A 264 -23.12 13.97 6.03
N PHE A 265 -23.16 15.18 5.48
CA PHE A 265 -22.05 16.13 5.59
C PHE A 265 -21.86 16.53 7.05
#